data_0d395d75268117424fb7ad65aa0183dd
#
_entry.id   0d395d75268117424fb7ad65aa0183dd
#
_cell.length_a   1.000
_cell.length_b   1.000
_cell.length_c   1.000
_cell.angle_alpha   90.00
_cell.angle_beta   90.00
_cell.angle_gamma   90.00
#
_symmetry.space_group_name_H-M   'P 1'
#
loop_
_entity.id
_entity.type
_entity.pdbx_description
1 polymer ?
#
loop_
_entity_poly.entity_id
_entity_poly.type
_entity_poly.pdbx_seq_one_letter_code
_entity_poly.pdbx_strand_id
1 'polypeptide(L)'
;MPEIDDGRAGGELRIENAHRELLDQVLDKWSLSVLNELCERPCRFNDLRRAVPAVTQKSLTATLRRLERNGIVEREVVSSRPVAVEYRITPLGKTMRRPVDVLLEWATVHMPEIEQARRAFDDLD
;
A
#
# COMPACT_ATOMS: atom_id res chain seq x y z
N MET A 1 -29.01 -1.02 12.40
CA MET A 1 -28.49 -0.82 11.78
C MET A 1 -28.58 -0.64 11.32
N PRO A 2 -28.77 -0.21 11.59
CA PRO A 2 -28.69 0.13 10.92
C PRO A 2 -28.03 -0.12 10.39
N GLU A 3 -28.43 -0.51 10.40
CA GLU A 3 -27.71 -0.74 9.77
C GLU A 3 -27.09 -0.13 9.54
N ILE A 4 -27.23 -0.31 10.19
CA ILE A 4 -26.23 0.52 9.74
C ILE A 4 -26.08 0.48 8.29
N ASP A 5 -26.31 1.51 7.74
CA ASP A 5 -26.02 1.54 6.38
C ASP A 5 -24.58 1.88 6.25
N ASP A 6 -23.81 0.96 5.88
CA ASP A 6 -22.39 1.15 5.71
C ASP A 6 -22.04 1.33 4.26
N GLY A 7 -22.99 1.69 3.43
CA GLY A 7 -22.73 1.93 2.04
C GLY A 7 -22.80 0.70 1.16
N ARG A 8 -23.31 -0.36 1.66
CA ARG A 8 -23.42 -1.58 0.88
C ARG A 8 -24.68 -1.58 0.05
N ALA A 9 -24.76 -0.71 -0.87
CA ALA A 9 -25.95 -0.53 -1.66
C ALA A 9 -26.50 -1.87 -2.14
N GLY A 10 -27.56 -2.32 -1.53
CA GLY A 10 -28.29 -3.51 -1.97
C GLY A 10 -27.53 -4.80 -1.85
N GLY A 11 -26.35 -4.80 -1.26
CA GLY A 11 -25.56 -6.01 -1.18
C GLY A 11 -24.76 -6.06 0.08
N GLU A 12 -24.21 -7.21 0.32
CA GLU A 12 -23.43 -7.47 1.50
C GLU A 12 -21.97 -7.58 1.10
N LEU A 13 -21.09 -6.79 1.74
CA LEU A 13 -19.65 -6.92 1.50
C LEU A 13 -19.13 -8.08 2.33
N ARG A 14 -18.47 -8.99 1.69
CA ARG A 14 -17.87 -10.13 2.36
C ARG A 14 -16.39 -10.18 2.05
N ILE A 15 -15.62 -10.48 3.07
CA ILE A 15 -14.19 -10.67 2.88
C ILE A 15 -13.97 -12.14 2.60
N GLU A 16 -13.61 -12.45 1.37
CA GLU A 16 -13.32 -13.82 0.96
C GLU A 16 -11.83 -14.06 0.95
N ASN A 17 -11.42 -15.31 0.81
CA ASN A 17 -9.99 -15.64 0.85
C ASN A 17 -9.20 -14.91 -0.21
N ALA A 18 -9.77 -14.73 -1.40
CA ALA A 18 -9.10 -14.01 -2.46
C ALA A 18 -8.87 -12.55 -2.08
N HIS A 19 -9.84 -11.93 -1.40
CA HIS A 19 -9.70 -10.56 -0.94
C HIS A 19 -8.60 -10.44 0.11
N ARG A 20 -8.55 -11.38 1.06
CA ARG A 20 -7.53 -11.35 2.10
C ARG A 20 -6.14 -11.48 1.51
N GLU A 21 -5.98 -12.41 0.59
CA GLU A 21 -4.68 -12.61 -0.03
C GLU A 21 -4.23 -11.35 -0.76
N LEU A 22 -5.13 -10.76 -1.54
CA LEU A 22 -4.79 -9.54 -2.26
C LEU A 22 -4.41 -8.41 -1.30
N LEU A 23 -5.25 -8.16 -0.30
CA LEU A 23 -5.01 -7.06 0.62
C LEU A 23 -3.72 -7.25 1.42
N ASP A 24 -3.41 -8.49 1.81
CA ASP A 24 -2.16 -8.77 2.50
C ASP A 24 -0.96 -8.42 1.63
N GLN A 25 -1.09 -8.58 0.33
CA GLN A 25 0.03 -8.36 -0.58
C GLN A 25 0.20 -6.91 -1.00
N VAL A 26 -0.88 -6.13 -1.03
CA VAL A 26 -0.82 -4.77 -1.56
C VAL A 26 -1.00 -3.68 -0.52
N LEU A 27 -1.37 -4.03 0.72
CA LEU A 27 -1.59 -3.04 1.77
C LEU A 27 -0.64 -3.19 2.96
N ASP A 28 0.46 -3.91 2.80
CA ASP A 28 1.41 -3.94 3.90
C ASP A 28 2.16 -2.60 3.97
N LYS A 29 2.89 -2.40 5.06
CA LYS A 29 3.51 -1.10 5.33
C LYS A 29 4.48 -0.66 4.24
N TRP A 30 5.23 -1.60 3.67
CA TRP A 30 6.21 -1.24 2.64
C TRP A 30 5.54 -0.98 1.30
N SER A 31 4.47 -1.74 0.99
CA SER A 31 3.73 -1.54 -0.25
C SER A 31 3.17 -0.13 -0.34
N LEU A 32 2.56 0.35 0.74
CA LEU A 32 1.97 1.69 0.73
C LEU A 32 3.04 2.76 0.55
N SER A 33 4.20 2.59 1.21
CA SER A 33 5.29 3.55 1.07
C SER A 33 5.85 3.57 -0.35
N VAL A 34 6.03 2.39 -0.94
CA VAL A 34 6.54 2.28 -2.31
C VAL A 34 5.55 2.87 -3.31
N LEU A 35 4.27 2.56 -3.15
CA LEU A 35 3.25 3.09 -4.05
C LEU A 35 3.16 4.61 -3.97
N ASN A 36 3.32 5.16 -2.78
CA ASN A 36 3.31 6.60 -2.61
C ASN A 36 4.41 7.26 -3.44
N GLU A 37 5.61 6.67 -3.44
CA GLU A 37 6.72 7.19 -4.23
C GLU A 37 6.46 7.03 -5.73
N LEU A 38 5.95 5.87 -6.14
CA LEU A 38 5.72 5.60 -7.55
C LEU A 38 4.55 6.39 -8.12
N CYS A 39 3.64 6.87 -7.27
CA CYS A 39 2.59 7.78 -7.73
C CYS A 39 3.16 9.10 -8.24
N GLU A 40 4.32 9.51 -7.72
CA GLU A 40 4.94 10.76 -8.12
C GLU A 40 5.72 10.62 -9.43
N ARG A 41 6.44 9.51 -9.58
CA ARG A 41 7.28 9.30 -10.76
C ARG A 41 7.77 7.85 -10.81
N PRO A 42 8.16 7.38 -11.98
CA PRO A 42 8.88 6.11 -12.05
C PRO A 42 10.18 6.20 -11.26
N CYS A 43 10.57 5.09 -10.65
CA CYS A 43 11.74 5.05 -9.79
C CYS A 43 12.59 3.83 -10.09
N ARG A 44 13.89 3.98 -9.94
CA ARG A 44 14.80 2.84 -9.92
C ARG A 44 14.84 2.26 -8.51
N PHE A 45 15.36 1.06 -8.41
CA PHE A 45 15.43 0.37 -7.12
C PHE A 45 16.10 1.23 -6.04
N ASN A 46 17.25 1.82 -6.37
CA ASN A 46 17.97 2.62 -5.38
C ASN A 46 17.26 3.92 -5.04
N ASP A 47 16.46 4.47 -5.96
CA ASP A 47 15.65 5.63 -5.64
C ASP A 47 14.63 5.27 -4.56
N LEU A 48 14.03 4.10 -4.68
CA LEU A 48 13.05 3.65 -3.69
C LEU A 48 13.71 3.37 -2.35
N ARG A 49 14.92 2.81 -2.35
CA ARG A 49 15.65 2.59 -1.10
C ARG A 49 15.96 3.89 -0.40
N ARG A 50 16.32 4.92 -1.15
CA ARG A 50 16.61 6.22 -0.55
C ARG A 50 15.35 6.87 -0.02
N ALA A 51 14.24 6.71 -0.73
CA ALA A 51 12.97 7.32 -0.33
C ALA A 51 12.35 6.63 0.88
N VAL A 52 12.63 5.33 1.06
CA VAL A 52 12.08 4.55 2.17
C VAL A 52 13.25 3.91 2.91
N PRO A 53 14.01 4.69 3.68
CA PRO A 53 15.29 4.21 4.22
C PRO A 53 15.15 3.08 5.23
N ALA A 54 13.98 2.91 5.83
CA ALA A 54 13.78 1.83 6.81
C ALA A 54 13.61 0.46 6.16
N VAL A 55 13.38 0.41 4.85
CA VAL A 55 13.15 -0.86 4.18
C VAL A 55 14.50 -1.51 3.84
N THR A 56 14.60 -2.82 4.10
CA THR A 56 15.79 -3.56 3.71
C THR A 56 15.72 -3.88 2.22
N GLN A 57 16.88 -4.18 1.63
CA GLN A 57 16.92 -4.59 0.23
C GLN A 57 16.04 -5.82 -0.01
N LYS A 58 16.10 -6.79 0.91
CA LYS A 58 15.30 -7.99 0.80
C LYS A 58 13.82 -7.68 0.85
N SER A 59 13.40 -6.84 1.78
CA SER A 59 11.99 -6.48 1.91
C SER A 59 11.49 -5.69 0.71
N LEU A 60 12.32 -4.77 0.19
CA LEU A 60 11.94 -3.98 -0.98
C LEU A 60 11.79 -4.89 -2.19
N THR A 61 12.73 -5.81 -2.39
CA THR A 61 12.65 -6.75 -3.51
C THR A 61 11.36 -7.56 -3.43
N ALA A 62 11.04 -8.08 -2.24
CA ALA A 62 9.84 -8.88 -2.05
C ALA A 62 8.58 -8.05 -2.30
N THR A 63 8.57 -6.81 -1.80
CA THR A 63 7.43 -5.91 -2.00
C THR A 63 7.19 -5.63 -3.47
N LEU A 64 8.25 -5.28 -4.20
CA LEU A 64 8.12 -4.98 -5.63
C LEU A 64 7.63 -6.19 -6.41
N ARG A 65 8.10 -7.39 -6.05
CA ARG A 65 7.64 -8.60 -6.72
C ARG A 65 6.16 -8.86 -6.48
N ARG A 66 5.69 -8.64 -5.25
CA ARG A 66 4.27 -8.81 -4.95
C ARG A 66 3.41 -7.80 -5.73
N LEU A 67 3.86 -6.56 -5.78
CA LEU A 67 3.12 -5.52 -6.50
C LEU A 67 3.12 -5.80 -8.01
N GLU A 68 4.24 -6.27 -8.52
CA GLU A 68 4.32 -6.61 -9.93
C GLU A 68 3.43 -7.80 -10.26
N ARG A 69 3.45 -8.82 -9.40
CA ARG A 69 2.62 -10.01 -9.60
C ARG A 69 1.14 -9.68 -9.64
N ASN A 70 0.72 -8.71 -8.87
CA ASN A 70 -0.69 -8.30 -8.82
C ASN A 70 -1.05 -7.22 -9.84
N GLY A 71 -0.12 -6.88 -10.72
CA GLY A 71 -0.41 -5.91 -11.79
C GLY A 71 -0.47 -4.46 -11.34
N ILE A 72 -0.04 -4.18 -10.12
CA ILE A 72 -0.08 -2.83 -9.56
C ILE A 72 1.11 -2.00 -10.03
N VAL A 73 2.25 -2.66 -10.20
CA VAL A 73 3.51 -2.05 -10.61
C VAL A 73 4.04 -2.83 -11.80
N GLU A 74 4.70 -2.15 -12.71
CA GLU A 74 5.41 -2.82 -13.79
C GLU A 74 6.87 -2.41 -13.78
N ARG A 75 7.69 -3.27 -14.35
CA ARG A 75 9.12 -3.09 -14.41
C ARG A 75 9.51 -2.93 -15.88
N GLU A 76 10.31 -1.95 -16.16
CA GLU A 76 10.71 -1.64 -17.54
C GLU A 76 12.22 -1.47 -17.62
N VAL A 77 12.83 -2.07 -18.62
CA VAL A 77 14.25 -1.85 -18.91
C VAL A 77 14.36 -0.57 -19.69
N VAL A 78 14.98 0.44 -19.09
CA VAL A 78 15.08 1.77 -19.72
C VAL A 78 16.46 2.01 -20.34
N SER A 79 17.42 1.13 -20.08
CA SER A 79 18.73 1.21 -20.67
C SER A 79 19.34 -0.17 -20.69
N SER A 80 20.07 -0.52 -21.75
CA SER A 80 20.72 -1.82 -21.85
C SER A 80 22.23 -1.75 -21.60
N ARG A 81 22.79 -0.53 -21.50
CA ARG A 81 24.25 -0.38 -21.34
C ARG A 81 24.57 0.81 -20.46
N PRO A 82 24.69 0.63 -19.14
CA PRO A 82 24.43 -0.61 -18.41
C PRO A 82 22.93 -0.86 -18.31
N VAL A 83 22.58 -2.08 -17.97
CA VAL A 83 21.18 -2.42 -17.78
C VAL A 83 20.62 -1.58 -16.62
N ALA A 84 19.53 -0.88 -16.90
CA ALA A 84 18.84 -0.07 -15.91
C ALA A 84 17.36 -0.38 -15.98
N VAL A 85 16.75 -0.55 -14.83
CA VAL A 85 15.35 -0.95 -14.72
C VAL A 85 14.62 0.12 -13.90
N GLU A 86 13.47 0.53 -14.40
CA GLU A 86 12.57 1.42 -13.67
C GLU A 86 11.30 0.69 -13.29
N TYR A 87 10.79 1.04 -12.15
CA TYR A 87 9.47 0.59 -11.69
C TYR A 87 8.50 1.74 -11.85
N ARG A 88 7.29 1.43 -12.29
CA ARG A 88 6.25 2.44 -12.45
C ARG A 88 4.91 1.87 -12.06
N ILE A 89 4.03 2.74 -11.60
CA ILE A 89 2.68 2.32 -11.24
C ILE A 89 1.89 2.12 -12.54
N THR A 90 1.07 1.06 -12.56
CA THR A 90 0.23 0.77 -13.73
C THR A 90 -1.07 1.56 -13.64
N PRO A 91 -1.86 1.62 -14.73
CA PRO A 91 -3.21 2.18 -14.62
C PRO A 91 -4.05 1.48 -13.55
N LEU A 92 -3.92 0.16 -13.43
CA LEU A 92 -4.62 -0.56 -12.36
C LEU A 92 -4.15 -0.10 -10.99
N GLY A 93 -2.82 0.04 -10.83
CA GLY A 93 -2.28 0.51 -9.56
C GLY A 93 -2.76 1.90 -9.18
N LYS A 94 -2.95 2.76 -10.17
CA LYS A 94 -3.45 4.11 -9.92
C LYS A 94 -4.84 4.11 -9.33
N THR A 95 -5.61 3.08 -9.58
CA THR A 95 -6.97 2.99 -9.00
C THR A 95 -6.94 2.80 -7.49
N MET A 96 -5.79 2.40 -6.93
CA MET A 96 -5.66 2.26 -5.48
C MET A 96 -5.49 3.60 -4.77
N ARG A 97 -5.15 4.66 -5.50
CA ARG A 97 -4.83 5.93 -4.88
C ARG A 97 -5.96 6.44 -4.00
N ARG A 98 -7.17 6.45 -4.53
CA ARG A 98 -8.30 6.99 -3.78
C ARG A 98 -8.62 6.22 -2.51
N PRO A 99 -8.80 4.88 -2.55
CA PRO A 99 -9.06 4.15 -1.30
C PRO A 99 -7.92 4.28 -0.30
N VAL A 100 -6.66 4.31 -0.76
CA VAL A 100 -5.53 4.48 0.15
C VAL A 100 -5.55 5.87 0.78
N ASP A 101 -5.81 6.91 -0.02
CA ASP A 101 -5.90 8.27 0.50
C ASP A 101 -7.01 8.38 1.54
N VAL A 102 -8.15 7.74 1.32
CA VAL A 102 -9.26 7.74 2.28
C VAL A 102 -8.84 7.07 3.58
N LEU A 103 -8.13 5.95 3.48
CA LEU A 103 -7.65 5.25 4.68
C LEU A 103 -6.65 6.09 5.45
N LEU A 104 -5.73 6.75 4.75
CA LEU A 104 -4.75 7.61 5.41
C LEU A 104 -5.40 8.81 6.07
N GLU A 105 -6.41 9.37 5.41
CA GLU A 105 -7.16 10.46 5.98
C GLU A 105 -7.88 10.02 7.25
N TRP A 106 -8.52 8.86 7.21
CA TRP A 106 -9.18 8.30 8.39
C TRP A 106 -8.18 8.12 9.53
N ALA A 107 -7.02 7.56 9.23
CA ALA A 107 -6.00 7.33 10.23
C ALA A 107 -5.52 8.65 10.84
N THR A 108 -5.32 9.66 9.99
CA THR A 108 -4.85 10.97 10.46
C THR A 108 -5.88 11.63 11.39
N VAL A 109 -7.15 11.59 10.99
CA VAL A 109 -8.21 12.22 11.76
C VAL A 109 -8.38 11.53 13.11
N HIS A 110 -8.27 10.21 13.15
CA HIS A 110 -8.59 9.46 14.36
C HIS A 110 -7.37 9.04 15.17
N MET A 111 -6.17 9.40 14.73
CA MET A 111 -4.95 9.00 15.44
C MET A 111 -4.95 9.44 16.92
N PRO A 112 -5.37 10.67 17.28
CA PRO A 112 -5.36 11.03 18.70
C PRO A 112 -6.25 10.13 19.55
N GLU A 113 -7.41 9.76 19.03
CA GLU A 113 -8.33 8.87 19.75
C GLU A 113 -7.77 7.47 19.87
N ILE A 114 -7.11 6.99 18.80
CA ILE A 114 -6.47 5.67 18.80
C ILE A 114 -5.34 5.65 19.81
N GLU A 115 -4.51 6.68 19.84
CA GLU A 115 -3.40 6.75 20.78
C GLU A 115 -3.90 6.77 22.23
N GLN A 116 -5.00 7.46 22.47
CA GLN A 116 -5.61 7.48 23.79
C GLN A 116 -6.10 6.09 24.19
N ALA A 117 -6.72 5.38 23.26
CA ALA A 117 -7.20 4.03 23.50
C ALA A 117 -6.03 3.07 23.81
N ARG A 118 -4.92 3.23 23.08
CA ARG A 118 -3.73 2.42 23.33
C ARG A 118 -3.17 2.66 24.72
N ARG A 119 -3.08 3.93 25.13
CA ARG A 119 -2.58 4.27 26.45
C ARG A 119 -3.48 3.68 27.54
N ALA A 120 -4.79 3.80 27.37
CA ALA A 120 -5.73 3.25 28.35
C ALA A 120 -5.59 1.73 28.48
N PHE A 121 -5.40 1.05 27.34
CA PHE A 121 -5.24 -0.39 27.34
C PHE A 121 -3.93 -0.80 28.00
N ASP A 122 -2.84 -0.11 27.67
CA ASP A 122 -1.52 -0.44 28.24
C ASP A 122 -1.48 -0.20 29.72
N ASP A 123 -2.23 0.78 30.23
CA ASP A 123 -2.29 1.06 31.67
C ASP A 123 -3.03 -0.02 32.45
N LEU A 124 -3.80 -0.87 31.79
CA LEU A 124 -4.49 -1.98 32.46
C LEU A 124 -3.53 -3.12 32.80
N ASP A 125 -2.39 -3.20 32.17
CA ASP A 125 -1.40 -4.26 32.42
C ASP A 125 -0.41 -3.87 33.52
#